data_333dc010df432f3cee8d0bad7905a90f
#
_entry.id   333dc010df432f3cee8d0bad7905a90f
#
_cell.length_a   1.000
_cell.length_b   1.000
_cell.length_c   1.000
_cell.angle_alpha   90.00
_cell.angle_beta   90.00
_cell.angle_gamma   90.00
#
_symmetry.space_group_name_H-M   'P 1'
#
loop_
_entity.id
_entity.type
_entity.pdbx_description
1 polymer ?
#
loop_
_entity_poly.entity_id
_entity_poly.type
_entity_poly.pdbx_seq_one_letter_code
_entity_poly.pdbx_strand_id
1 'polypeptide(L)'
;MPFCSIRCDYCAFATWTDRHHLQAAYLDACRHDVERRVAAGMPMATSVFVGGGTPSLVEPERLIAVLDAVPRAPGCEVTVECNPDTVTPLLMEAYAQGGVNRISLGVQSMVDHVLRSLGRTHDPDNVERAVGAVRAAGIPTFNVDVIYGAAGESLADWWRTLDAVLDLDPPHVSAYALTVEPGTPLADDPARHPDDDDQATKYLAAAEALEATGLSWYEISNWARPGHECAHNRLYWSMGEYQAFGCAGHSHRDGRRFWNVHTPERYIAAVAEGRSPEAAGERLDAEARRLEALQLAVRTRAGVPAATLPVDELDDLVALDGDRAVLTVRGRLLANEVALRLR
;
A
#
# COMPACT_ATOMS: atom_id res chain seq x y z
N MET A 1 7.70 8.73 2.37
CA MET A 1 7.81 10.18 2.03
C MET A 1 6.74 10.95 2.78
N PRO A 2 7.07 12.05 3.51
CA PRO A 2 6.07 12.77 4.33
C PRO A 2 5.48 14.01 3.63
N PHE A 3 5.59 14.13 2.32
CA PHE A 3 5.22 15.34 1.59
C PHE A 3 4.01 15.09 0.69
N CYS A 4 3.00 15.97 0.79
CA CYS A 4 1.83 16.00 -0.08
C CYS A 4 1.53 17.44 -0.51
N SER A 5 0.95 17.64 -1.69
CA SER A 5 0.42 18.94 -2.10
C SER A 5 -0.88 19.28 -1.37
N ILE A 6 -1.70 18.26 -1.10
CA ILE A 6 -2.98 18.36 -0.39
C ILE A 6 -3.09 17.17 0.56
N ARG A 7 -3.75 17.35 1.70
CA ARG A 7 -4.09 16.25 2.61
C ARG A 7 -5.51 15.79 2.31
N CYS A 8 -5.65 14.53 1.89
CA CYS A 8 -6.96 13.91 1.67
C CYS A 8 -7.71 13.73 2.99
N ASP A 9 -9.04 13.80 2.96
CA ASP A 9 -9.89 13.80 4.15
C ASP A 9 -9.85 12.48 4.95
N TYR A 10 -9.52 11.38 4.30
CA TYR A 10 -9.42 10.04 4.91
C TYR A 10 -7.99 9.66 5.36
N CYS A 11 -6.98 10.46 5.00
CA CYS A 11 -5.58 10.04 5.12
C CYS A 11 -5.03 10.22 6.54
N ALA A 12 -4.67 9.10 7.18
CA ALA A 12 -4.01 9.05 8.49
C ALA A 12 -2.48 9.01 8.42
N PHE A 13 -1.89 9.02 7.23
CA PHE A 13 -0.44 8.96 7.10
C PHE A 13 0.25 10.22 7.67
N ALA A 14 1.46 10.03 8.15
CA ALA A 14 2.32 11.12 8.64
C ALA A 14 2.79 12.00 7.47
N THR A 15 1.92 12.90 7.02
CA THR A 15 2.14 13.75 5.85
C THR A 15 1.92 15.22 6.15
N TRP A 16 2.66 16.08 5.44
CA TRP A 16 2.65 17.54 5.60
C TRP A 16 2.59 18.23 4.23
N THR A 17 1.78 19.27 4.16
CA THR A 17 1.63 20.12 2.97
C THR A 17 2.45 21.41 3.05
N ASP A 18 3.05 21.70 4.20
CA ASP A 18 3.81 22.92 4.51
C ASP A 18 5.32 22.67 4.75
N ARG A 19 5.80 21.44 4.52
CA ARG A 19 7.19 21.02 4.79
C ARG A 19 8.03 20.78 3.53
N HIS A 20 7.60 21.27 2.36
CA HIS A 20 8.32 21.05 1.09
C HIS A 20 9.76 21.58 1.11
N HIS A 21 10.04 22.62 1.89
CA HIS A 21 11.38 23.17 2.06
C HIS A 21 12.36 22.19 2.72
N LEU A 22 11.88 21.12 3.34
CA LEU A 22 12.70 20.08 3.96
C LEU A 22 13.04 18.91 3.02
N GLN A 23 12.46 18.83 1.81
CA GLN A 23 12.57 17.67 0.93
C GLN A 23 14.03 17.25 0.68
N ALA A 24 14.89 18.20 0.32
CA ALA A 24 16.29 17.91 0.05
C ALA A 24 17.02 17.36 1.28
N ALA A 25 16.93 18.05 2.43
CA ALA A 25 17.55 17.60 3.67
C ALA A 25 16.98 16.26 4.17
N TYR A 26 15.71 16.02 3.94
CA TYR A 26 15.05 14.77 4.31
C TYR A 26 15.53 13.58 3.49
N LEU A 27 15.65 13.73 2.16
CA LEU A 27 16.16 12.69 1.28
C LEU A 27 17.65 12.41 1.54
N ASP A 28 18.45 13.44 1.79
CA ASP A 28 19.84 13.28 2.21
C ASP A 28 19.94 12.51 3.55
N ALA A 29 19.07 12.82 4.51
CA ALA A 29 19.00 12.08 5.77
C ALA A 29 18.58 10.62 5.54
N CYS A 30 17.58 10.35 4.67
CA CYS A 30 17.19 8.98 4.33
C CYS A 30 18.37 8.21 3.72
N ARG A 31 19.10 8.80 2.78
CA ARG A 31 20.28 8.18 2.17
C ARG A 31 21.35 7.85 3.20
N HIS A 32 21.71 8.79 4.07
CA HIS A 32 22.69 8.57 5.15
C HIS A 32 22.25 7.48 6.14
N ASP A 33 20.95 7.42 6.48
CA ASP A 33 20.43 6.35 7.35
C ASP A 33 20.53 4.98 6.69
N VAL A 34 20.21 4.88 5.37
CA VAL A 34 20.41 3.65 4.59
C VAL A 34 21.89 3.26 4.60
N GLU A 35 22.80 4.16 4.23
CA GLU A 35 24.26 3.91 4.19
C GLU A 35 24.77 3.40 5.54
N ARG A 36 24.31 4.01 6.63
CA ARG A 36 24.66 3.60 8.00
C ARG A 36 24.16 2.18 8.31
N ARG A 37 22.92 1.83 7.91
CA ARG A 37 22.35 0.49 8.13
C ARG A 37 23.05 -0.56 7.27
N VAL A 38 23.44 -0.21 6.04
CA VAL A 38 24.24 -1.07 5.17
C VAL A 38 25.60 -1.35 5.79
N ALA A 39 26.30 -0.32 6.30
CA ALA A 39 27.56 -0.48 7.01
C ALA A 39 27.43 -1.35 8.29
N ALA A 40 26.23 -1.37 8.91
CA ALA A 40 25.91 -2.22 10.05
C ALA A 40 25.46 -3.64 9.65
N GLY A 41 25.56 -4.03 8.37
CA GLY A 41 25.24 -5.37 7.89
C GLY A 41 23.79 -5.60 7.49
N MET A 42 23.10 -4.56 7.01
CA MET A 42 21.75 -4.73 6.41
C MET A 42 21.82 -5.70 5.23
N PRO A 43 20.96 -6.72 5.17
CA PRO A 43 20.95 -7.66 4.06
C PRO A 43 20.45 -7.01 2.76
N MET A 44 20.66 -7.68 1.62
CA MET A 44 20.11 -7.26 0.34
C MET A 44 18.58 -7.30 0.37
N ALA A 45 17.95 -6.25 -0.12
CA ALA A 45 16.50 -6.14 -0.22
C ALA A 45 15.97 -6.98 -1.40
N THR A 46 14.91 -7.73 -1.16
CA THR A 46 14.13 -8.43 -2.20
C THR A 46 13.00 -7.57 -2.74
N SER A 47 12.58 -6.55 -1.97
CA SER A 47 11.68 -5.49 -2.41
C SER A 47 12.05 -4.16 -1.76
N VAL A 48 11.82 -3.07 -2.48
CA VAL A 48 11.91 -1.69 -1.98
C VAL A 48 10.60 -0.99 -2.32
N PHE A 49 9.98 -0.35 -1.33
CA PHE A 49 8.72 0.34 -1.51
C PHE A 49 8.85 1.78 -1.02
N VAL A 50 8.61 2.73 -1.91
CA VAL A 50 8.62 4.16 -1.60
C VAL A 50 7.19 4.66 -1.56
N GLY A 51 6.69 4.92 -0.35
CA GLY A 51 5.30 5.30 -0.12
C GLY A 51 5.13 6.37 0.95
N GLY A 52 3.89 6.55 1.38
CA GLY A 52 3.45 7.44 2.44
C GLY A 52 2.68 8.63 1.94
N GLY A 53 3.33 9.79 1.73
CA GLY A 53 2.70 10.96 1.13
C GLY A 53 2.62 10.84 -0.39
N THR A 54 3.36 11.67 -1.10
CA THR A 54 3.44 11.63 -2.57
C THR A 54 4.89 11.61 -3.01
N PRO A 55 5.50 10.42 -3.16
CA PRO A 55 6.90 10.29 -3.58
C PRO A 55 7.21 11.00 -4.91
N SER A 56 6.28 11.05 -5.83
CA SER A 56 6.41 11.72 -7.12
C SER A 56 6.44 13.27 -7.07
N LEU A 57 6.36 13.86 -5.88
CA LEU A 57 6.54 15.31 -5.67
C LEU A 57 7.99 15.74 -5.39
N VAL A 58 8.88 14.79 -5.10
CA VAL A 58 10.28 15.12 -4.77
C VAL A 58 11.16 15.05 -6.02
N GLU A 59 12.32 15.69 -5.96
CA GLU A 59 13.33 15.63 -7.03
C GLU A 59 13.72 14.16 -7.31
N PRO A 60 13.53 13.65 -8.54
CA PRO A 60 13.77 12.26 -8.85
C PRO A 60 15.21 11.83 -8.64
N GLU A 61 16.18 12.68 -8.92
CA GLU A 61 17.61 12.40 -8.74
C GLU A 61 17.94 12.12 -7.26
N ARG A 62 17.35 12.88 -6.35
CA ARG A 62 17.54 12.65 -4.90
C ARG A 62 16.88 11.38 -4.41
N LEU A 63 15.68 11.07 -4.93
CA LEU A 63 15.01 9.80 -4.60
C LEU A 63 15.82 8.62 -5.12
N ILE A 64 16.31 8.70 -6.36
CA ILE A 64 17.15 7.66 -6.97
C ILE A 64 18.44 7.49 -6.14
N ALA A 65 19.08 8.57 -5.68
CA ALA A 65 20.25 8.47 -4.81
C ALA A 65 19.97 7.72 -3.49
N VAL A 66 18.76 7.82 -2.93
CA VAL A 66 18.34 7.00 -1.79
C VAL A 66 18.19 5.53 -2.21
N LEU A 67 17.54 5.26 -3.36
CA LEU A 67 17.34 3.91 -3.88
C LEU A 67 18.67 3.21 -4.19
N ASP A 68 19.64 3.94 -4.74
CA ASP A 68 20.98 3.41 -5.09
C ASP A 68 21.79 3.04 -3.85
N ALA A 69 21.55 3.68 -2.71
CA ALA A 69 22.18 3.32 -1.45
C ALA A 69 21.65 1.98 -0.88
N VAL A 70 20.47 1.49 -1.32
CA VAL A 70 19.89 0.22 -0.84
C VAL A 70 20.51 -0.95 -1.62
N PRO A 71 21.19 -1.90 -0.96
CA PRO A 71 21.68 -3.12 -1.61
C PRO A 71 20.48 -3.98 -2.04
N ARG A 72 20.38 -4.26 -3.34
CA ARG A 72 19.25 -4.97 -3.96
C ARG A 72 19.67 -6.34 -4.46
N ALA A 73 18.88 -7.36 -4.14
CA ALA A 73 19.05 -8.70 -4.71
C ALA A 73 18.67 -8.69 -6.21
N PRO A 74 19.21 -9.63 -7.01
CA PRO A 74 18.73 -9.81 -8.39
C PRO A 74 17.23 -10.02 -8.44
N GLY A 75 16.52 -9.27 -9.30
CA GLY A 75 15.05 -9.32 -9.40
C GLY A 75 14.31 -8.59 -8.29
N CYS A 76 14.96 -7.74 -7.50
CA CYS A 76 14.33 -6.92 -6.49
C CYS A 76 13.20 -6.06 -7.08
N GLU A 77 12.01 -6.13 -6.50
CA GLU A 77 10.91 -5.21 -6.83
C GLU A 77 11.21 -3.83 -6.24
N VAL A 78 11.14 -2.79 -7.06
CA VAL A 78 11.30 -1.40 -6.63
C VAL A 78 10.03 -0.63 -7.01
N THR A 79 9.18 -0.37 -6.03
CA THR A 79 7.89 0.30 -6.19
C THR A 79 7.97 1.76 -5.75
N VAL A 80 7.36 2.66 -6.51
CA VAL A 80 7.14 4.06 -6.13
C VAL A 80 5.66 4.40 -6.26
N GLU A 81 5.06 4.92 -5.18
CA GLU A 81 3.71 5.48 -5.20
C GLU A 81 3.71 6.84 -5.91
N CYS A 82 2.73 7.05 -6.78
CA CYS A 82 2.58 8.27 -7.56
C CYS A 82 1.14 8.78 -7.52
N ASN A 83 1.00 10.11 -7.46
CA ASN A 83 -0.27 10.76 -7.78
C ASN A 83 -0.34 10.95 -9.31
N PRO A 84 -1.45 10.62 -9.99
CA PRO A 84 -1.59 10.80 -11.45
C PRO A 84 -1.21 12.20 -11.94
N ASP A 85 -1.54 13.27 -11.20
CA ASP A 85 -1.23 14.66 -11.57
C ASP A 85 0.27 14.97 -11.59
N THR A 86 1.07 14.22 -10.86
CA THR A 86 2.54 14.44 -10.76
C THR A 86 3.34 13.58 -11.73
N VAL A 87 2.69 12.61 -12.38
CA VAL A 87 3.33 11.72 -13.35
C VAL A 87 3.57 12.45 -14.67
N THR A 88 4.82 12.49 -15.09
CA THR A 88 5.23 13.01 -16.40
C THR A 88 6.11 12.00 -17.13
N PRO A 89 6.22 12.05 -18.47
CA PRO A 89 7.14 11.17 -19.20
C PRO A 89 8.59 11.25 -18.69
N LEU A 90 9.10 12.45 -18.42
CA LEU A 90 10.46 12.66 -17.91
C LEU A 90 10.65 12.04 -16.53
N LEU A 91 9.65 12.15 -15.64
CA LEU A 91 9.72 11.52 -14.31
C LEU A 91 9.75 9.99 -14.43
N MET A 92 8.94 9.41 -15.30
CA MET A 92 8.91 7.96 -15.49
C MET A 92 10.19 7.43 -16.14
N GLU A 93 10.76 8.18 -17.09
CA GLU A 93 12.08 7.86 -17.67
C GLU A 93 13.18 7.87 -16.59
N ALA A 94 13.21 8.91 -15.74
CA ALA A 94 14.16 8.99 -14.64
C ALA A 94 14.00 7.81 -13.66
N TYR A 95 12.78 7.46 -13.30
CA TYR A 95 12.50 6.32 -12.43
C TYR A 95 12.94 4.99 -13.06
N ALA A 96 12.62 4.76 -14.33
CA ALA A 96 13.05 3.55 -15.05
C ALA A 96 14.59 3.44 -15.09
N GLN A 97 15.29 4.53 -15.39
CA GLN A 97 16.76 4.61 -15.36
C GLN A 97 17.36 4.37 -13.98
N GLY A 98 16.66 4.83 -12.92
CA GLY A 98 17.02 4.61 -11.50
C GLY A 98 16.66 3.21 -10.98
N GLY A 99 16.14 2.33 -11.87
CA GLY A 99 15.84 0.93 -11.53
C GLY A 99 14.49 0.73 -10.84
N VAL A 100 13.60 1.72 -10.87
CA VAL A 100 12.19 1.53 -10.49
C VAL A 100 11.54 0.63 -11.54
N ASN A 101 10.91 -0.46 -11.10
CA ASN A 101 10.30 -1.45 -11.98
C ASN A 101 8.81 -1.69 -11.68
N ARG A 102 8.22 -0.92 -10.75
CA ARG A 102 6.80 -0.94 -10.43
C ARG A 102 6.33 0.46 -10.02
N ILE A 103 5.18 0.90 -10.51
CA ILE A 103 4.51 2.13 -10.09
C ILE A 103 3.17 1.78 -9.44
N SER A 104 2.82 2.45 -8.33
CA SER A 104 1.47 2.41 -7.76
C SER A 104 0.80 3.76 -7.97
N LEU A 105 -0.32 3.79 -8.71
CA LEU A 105 -1.04 5.00 -9.05
C LEU A 105 -2.24 5.19 -8.14
N GLY A 106 -2.22 6.21 -7.30
CA GLY A 106 -3.31 6.54 -6.39
C GLY A 106 -4.47 7.23 -7.14
N VAL A 107 -5.27 6.46 -7.86
CA VAL A 107 -6.43 6.93 -8.65
C VAL A 107 -7.65 7.20 -7.77
N GLN A 108 -7.95 6.33 -6.85
CA GLN A 108 -9.05 6.35 -5.88
C GLN A 108 -10.45 6.26 -6.50
N SER A 109 -10.80 7.09 -7.48
CA SER A 109 -12.04 7.04 -8.26
C SER A 109 -11.84 7.69 -9.63
N MET A 110 -12.67 7.32 -10.60
CA MET A 110 -12.77 7.95 -11.92
C MET A 110 -14.02 8.85 -12.03
N VAL A 111 -14.61 9.20 -10.89
CA VAL A 111 -15.83 10.02 -10.81
C VAL A 111 -15.57 11.27 -9.96
N ASP A 112 -15.71 12.45 -10.57
CA ASP A 112 -15.34 13.73 -9.98
C ASP A 112 -15.96 14.04 -8.61
N HIS A 113 -17.26 13.76 -8.42
CA HIS A 113 -17.90 14.07 -7.16
C HIS A 113 -17.44 13.13 -6.03
N VAL A 114 -17.07 11.89 -6.39
CA VAL A 114 -16.48 10.91 -5.46
C VAL A 114 -15.07 11.34 -5.05
N LEU A 115 -14.24 11.78 -5.99
CA LEU A 115 -12.92 12.35 -5.69
C LEU A 115 -13.03 13.55 -4.75
N ARG A 116 -13.95 14.48 -5.03
CA ARG A 116 -14.20 15.62 -4.13
C ARG A 116 -14.64 15.20 -2.73
N SER A 117 -15.46 14.16 -2.61
CA SER A 117 -15.88 13.64 -1.31
C SER A 117 -14.74 12.96 -0.54
N LEU A 118 -13.67 12.55 -1.21
CA LEU A 118 -12.44 12.03 -0.61
C LEU A 118 -11.41 13.13 -0.30
N GLY A 119 -11.72 14.41 -0.59
CA GLY A 119 -10.73 15.50 -0.48
C GLY A 119 -9.63 15.43 -1.55
N ARG A 120 -9.91 14.78 -2.70
CA ARG A 120 -8.99 14.67 -3.85
C ARG A 120 -9.33 15.70 -4.90
N THR A 121 -8.30 16.19 -5.59
CA THR A 121 -8.42 17.26 -6.60
C THR A 121 -7.78 16.90 -7.94
N HIS A 122 -7.24 15.66 -8.08
CA HIS A 122 -6.66 15.26 -9.34
C HIS A 122 -7.75 15.08 -10.43
N ASP A 123 -7.36 15.33 -11.66
CA ASP A 123 -8.19 15.15 -12.82
C ASP A 123 -8.17 13.67 -13.26
N PRO A 124 -9.34 12.98 -13.38
CA PRO A 124 -9.41 11.61 -13.89
C PRO A 124 -8.74 11.44 -15.26
N ASP A 125 -8.78 12.44 -16.14
CA ASP A 125 -8.11 12.40 -17.45
C ASP A 125 -6.58 12.27 -17.33
N ASN A 126 -5.99 12.66 -16.21
CA ASN A 126 -4.56 12.49 -15.95
C ASN A 126 -4.17 11.04 -15.71
N VAL A 127 -5.11 10.17 -15.32
CA VAL A 127 -4.85 8.76 -15.04
C VAL A 127 -4.40 8.04 -16.32
N GLU A 128 -5.11 8.23 -17.43
CA GLU A 128 -4.75 7.64 -18.72
C GLU A 128 -3.36 8.13 -19.18
N ARG A 129 -3.10 9.44 -19.05
CA ARG A 129 -1.78 10.02 -19.37
C ARG A 129 -0.67 9.44 -18.50
N ALA A 130 -0.94 9.25 -17.20
CA ALA A 130 0.01 8.66 -16.27
C ALA A 130 0.35 7.21 -16.64
N VAL A 131 -0.66 6.38 -16.93
CA VAL A 131 -0.47 4.99 -17.39
C VAL A 131 0.29 4.98 -18.73
N GLY A 132 -0.04 5.87 -19.66
CA GLY A 132 0.70 6.03 -20.92
C GLY A 132 2.16 6.34 -20.70
N ALA A 133 2.51 7.24 -19.76
CA ALA A 133 3.88 7.60 -19.41
C ALA A 133 4.64 6.42 -18.76
N VAL A 134 4.00 5.66 -17.86
CA VAL A 134 4.58 4.46 -17.24
C VAL A 134 4.96 3.42 -18.31
N ARG A 135 4.04 3.15 -19.25
CA ARG A 135 4.28 2.21 -20.35
C ARG A 135 5.37 2.68 -21.31
N ALA A 136 5.34 3.96 -21.69
CA ALA A 136 6.33 4.55 -22.59
C ALA A 136 7.74 4.51 -22.02
N ALA A 137 7.90 4.65 -20.70
CA ALA A 137 9.19 4.52 -20.00
C ALA A 137 9.68 3.06 -19.89
N GLY A 138 8.88 2.07 -20.30
CA GLY A 138 9.24 0.66 -20.23
C GLY A 138 9.23 0.06 -18.82
N ILE A 139 8.53 0.69 -17.87
CA ILE A 139 8.35 0.14 -16.52
C ILE A 139 7.45 -1.09 -16.62
N PRO A 140 7.92 -2.27 -16.18
CA PRO A 140 7.29 -3.55 -16.54
C PRO A 140 5.95 -3.82 -15.87
N THR A 141 5.65 -3.15 -14.76
CA THR A 141 4.37 -3.35 -14.05
C THR A 141 3.90 -2.09 -13.33
N PHE A 142 2.59 -1.98 -13.19
CA PHE A 142 1.98 -0.92 -12.39
C PHE A 142 0.73 -1.42 -11.68
N ASN A 143 0.34 -0.68 -10.66
CA ASN A 143 -0.87 -0.87 -9.89
C ASN A 143 -1.76 0.36 -10.00
N VAL A 144 -3.06 0.15 -9.93
CA VAL A 144 -4.07 1.20 -9.76
C VAL A 144 -4.75 1.01 -8.43
N ASP A 145 -4.65 2.02 -7.55
CA ASP A 145 -5.33 2.04 -6.25
C ASP A 145 -6.68 2.75 -6.41
N VAL A 146 -7.76 2.08 -5.99
CA VAL A 146 -9.12 2.64 -5.95
C VAL A 146 -9.73 2.47 -4.56
N ILE A 147 -10.64 3.39 -4.21
CA ILE A 147 -11.34 3.40 -2.92
C ILE A 147 -12.85 3.38 -3.19
N TYR A 148 -13.56 2.50 -2.49
CA TYR A 148 -15.03 2.42 -2.53
C TYR A 148 -15.65 2.70 -1.15
N GLY A 149 -16.92 3.10 -1.16
CA GLY A 149 -17.67 3.46 0.06
C GLY A 149 -17.53 4.92 0.44
N ALA A 150 -17.14 5.79 -0.50
CA ALA A 150 -17.10 7.24 -0.25
C ALA A 150 -18.51 7.83 -0.12
N ALA A 151 -18.66 8.88 0.67
CA ALA A 151 -19.94 9.56 0.84
C ALA A 151 -20.52 10.05 -0.49
N GLY A 152 -21.76 9.67 -0.78
CA GLY A 152 -22.44 10.01 -2.03
C GLY A 152 -22.02 9.19 -3.26
N GLU A 153 -21.17 8.20 -3.11
CA GLU A 153 -20.81 7.26 -4.16
C GLU A 153 -21.90 6.21 -4.34
N SER A 154 -22.60 6.23 -5.48
CA SER A 154 -23.54 5.18 -5.83
C SER A 154 -22.84 3.92 -6.36
N LEU A 155 -23.55 2.78 -6.37
CA LEU A 155 -23.05 1.56 -7.02
C LEU A 155 -22.76 1.81 -8.53
N ALA A 156 -23.53 2.65 -9.19
CA ALA A 156 -23.29 3.02 -10.59
C ALA A 156 -22.00 3.86 -10.78
N ASP A 157 -21.63 4.68 -9.79
CA ASP A 157 -20.36 5.42 -9.81
C ASP A 157 -19.18 4.47 -9.60
N TRP A 158 -19.36 3.47 -8.72
CA TRP A 158 -18.36 2.43 -8.52
C TRP A 158 -18.14 1.61 -9.79
N TRP A 159 -19.20 1.18 -10.48
CA TRP A 159 -19.07 0.48 -11.76
C TRP A 159 -18.36 1.34 -12.83
N ARG A 160 -18.67 2.64 -12.92
CA ARG A 160 -17.93 3.54 -13.83
C ARG A 160 -16.43 3.61 -13.50
N THR A 161 -16.09 3.61 -12.21
CA THR A 161 -14.67 3.59 -11.79
C THR A 161 -14.02 2.27 -12.19
N LEU A 162 -14.67 1.12 -11.93
CA LEU A 162 -14.15 -0.19 -12.30
C LEU A 162 -13.97 -0.32 -13.82
N ASP A 163 -14.96 0.03 -14.61
CA ASP A 163 -14.91 -0.03 -16.08
C ASP A 163 -13.75 0.83 -16.61
N ALA A 164 -13.66 2.09 -16.20
CA ALA A 164 -12.59 2.97 -16.64
C ALA A 164 -11.20 2.50 -16.22
N VAL A 165 -11.06 1.90 -15.03
CA VAL A 165 -9.78 1.31 -14.58
C VAL A 165 -9.45 0.06 -15.39
N LEU A 166 -10.42 -0.79 -15.69
CA LEU A 166 -10.21 -2.01 -16.50
C LEU A 166 -9.87 -1.69 -17.95
N ASP A 167 -10.40 -0.60 -18.52
CA ASP A 167 -10.03 -0.10 -19.85
C ASP A 167 -8.54 0.30 -19.93
N LEU A 168 -7.93 0.66 -18.80
CA LEU A 168 -6.48 0.89 -18.72
C LEU A 168 -5.66 -0.41 -18.76
N ASP A 169 -6.28 -1.58 -18.76
CA ASP A 169 -5.62 -2.90 -18.75
C ASP A 169 -4.49 -3.03 -17.71
N PRO A 170 -4.76 -2.74 -16.42
CA PRO A 170 -3.75 -2.80 -15.38
C PRO A 170 -3.39 -4.25 -15.05
N PRO A 171 -2.11 -4.57 -14.83
CA PRO A 171 -1.71 -5.90 -14.36
C PRO A 171 -2.02 -6.16 -12.88
N HIS A 172 -2.36 -5.11 -12.12
CA HIS A 172 -2.68 -5.16 -10.71
C HIS A 172 -3.66 -4.05 -10.33
N VAL A 173 -4.63 -4.36 -9.47
CA VAL A 173 -5.58 -3.40 -8.90
C VAL A 173 -5.67 -3.61 -7.40
N SER A 174 -5.59 -2.51 -6.65
CA SER A 174 -5.93 -2.46 -5.23
C SER A 174 -7.28 -1.78 -5.07
N ALA A 175 -8.27 -2.46 -4.50
CA ALA A 175 -9.58 -1.91 -4.19
C ALA A 175 -9.79 -1.89 -2.68
N TYR A 176 -9.72 -0.70 -2.08
CA TYR A 176 -9.79 -0.49 -0.64
C TYR A 176 -11.17 -0.01 -0.21
N ALA A 177 -11.73 -0.63 0.82
CA ALA A 177 -12.86 -0.06 1.54
C ALA A 177 -12.41 1.22 2.24
N LEU A 178 -13.18 2.30 2.09
CA LEU A 178 -12.92 3.54 2.82
C LEU A 178 -12.99 3.27 4.33
N THR A 179 -11.91 3.55 5.04
CA THR A 179 -11.82 3.38 6.49
C THR A 179 -11.80 4.72 7.19
N VAL A 180 -12.52 4.82 8.30
CA VAL A 180 -12.53 6.02 9.14
C VAL A 180 -11.39 5.95 10.15
N GLU A 181 -10.34 6.72 9.89
CA GLU A 181 -9.14 6.75 10.73
C GLU A 181 -9.17 7.92 11.72
N PRO A 182 -8.87 7.69 13.01
CA PRO A 182 -8.85 8.75 14.02
C PRO A 182 -7.93 9.92 13.64
N GLY A 183 -8.39 11.16 13.91
CA GLY A 183 -7.61 12.37 13.63
C GLY A 183 -7.61 12.80 12.16
N THR A 184 -8.52 12.26 11.36
CA THR A 184 -8.79 12.69 9.99
C THR A 184 -10.04 13.57 9.91
N PRO A 185 -10.16 14.48 8.91
CA PRO A 185 -11.41 15.23 8.69
C PRO A 185 -12.63 14.33 8.48
N LEU A 186 -12.44 13.13 7.90
CA LEU A 186 -13.50 12.14 7.74
C LEU A 186 -14.01 11.63 9.09
N ALA A 187 -13.13 11.40 10.07
CA ALA A 187 -13.53 10.94 11.41
C ALA A 187 -14.36 11.98 12.17
N ASP A 188 -14.15 13.27 11.87
CA ASP A 188 -14.85 14.38 12.49
C ASP A 188 -16.24 14.63 11.89
N ASP A 189 -16.61 13.95 10.80
CA ASP A 189 -17.89 14.10 10.09
C ASP A 189 -18.64 12.77 9.93
N PRO A 190 -19.42 12.34 10.93
CA PRO A 190 -20.15 11.07 10.89
C PRO A 190 -21.14 10.93 9.73
N ALA A 191 -21.61 12.04 9.14
CA ALA A 191 -22.51 11.99 7.99
C ALA A 191 -21.82 11.49 6.70
N ARG A 192 -20.49 11.44 6.69
CA ARG A 192 -19.66 10.94 5.57
C ARG A 192 -19.08 9.55 5.83
N HIS A 193 -19.38 8.94 6.97
CA HIS A 193 -18.87 7.61 7.27
C HIS A 193 -19.46 6.58 6.29
N PRO A 194 -18.68 5.61 5.86
CA PRO A 194 -19.15 4.55 4.95
C PRO A 194 -20.20 3.67 5.63
N ASP A 195 -21.07 3.09 4.83
CA ASP A 195 -22.03 2.07 5.22
C ASP A 195 -21.48 0.68 4.90
N ASP A 196 -21.51 -0.25 5.85
CA ASP A 196 -20.91 -1.57 5.75
C ASP A 196 -21.59 -2.44 4.67
N ASP A 197 -22.93 -2.36 4.52
CA ASP A 197 -23.67 -3.12 3.52
C ASP A 197 -23.41 -2.60 2.10
N ASP A 198 -23.30 -1.27 1.95
CA ASP A 198 -22.88 -0.63 0.71
C ASP A 198 -21.45 -1.05 0.33
N GLN A 199 -20.52 -1.02 1.29
CA GLN A 199 -19.15 -1.48 1.07
C GLN A 199 -19.07 -2.97 0.69
N ALA A 200 -19.85 -3.83 1.36
CA ALA A 200 -19.93 -5.24 1.02
C ALA A 200 -20.43 -5.45 -0.42
N THR A 201 -21.47 -4.71 -0.84
CA THR A 201 -22.01 -4.75 -2.20
C THR A 201 -20.95 -4.32 -3.22
N LYS A 202 -20.22 -3.25 -2.96
CA LYS A 202 -19.15 -2.74 -3.83
C LYS A 202 -17.94 -3.67 -3.89
N TYR A 203 -17.58 -4.33 -2.77
CA TYR A 203 -16.55 -5.36 -2.77
C TYR A 203 -16.90 -6.52 -3.70
N LEU A 204 -18.15 -7.00 -3.63
CA LEU A 204 -18.61 -8.08 -4.52
C LEU A 204 -18.56 -7.68 -5.98
N ALA A 205 -18.97 -6.46 -6.31
CA ALA A 205 -18.86 -5.90 -7.67
C ALA A 205 -17.41 -5.84 -8.14
N ALA A 206 -16.47 -5.39 -7.27
CA ALA A 206 -15.05 -5.38 -7.60
C ALA A 206 -14.51 -6.80 -7.84
N ALA A 207 -14.82 -7.74 -6.97
CA ALA A 207 -14.38 -9.13 -7.12
C ALA A 207 -14.87 -9.73 -8.45
N GLU A 208 -16.16 -9.53 -8.80
CA GLU A 208 -16.73 -9.98 -10.05
C GLU A 208 -16.03 -9.37 -11.26
N ALA A 209 -15.90 -8.04 -11.31
CA ALA A 209 -15.32 -7.31 -12.44
C ALA A 209 -13.85 -7.67 -12.67
N LEU A 210 -13.05 -7.67 -11.59
CA LEU A 210 -11.62 -7.93 -11.67
C LEU A 210 -11.32 -9.40 -12.04
N GLU A 211 -12.04 -10.35 -11.44
CA GLU A 211 -11.85 -11.77 -11.73
C GLU A 211 -12.31 -12.12 -13.17
N ALA A 212 -13.34 -11.45 -13.72
CA ALA A 212 -13.79 -11.62 -15.10
C ALA A 212 -12.74 -11.19 -16.14
N THR A 213 -11.81 -10.28 -15.78
CA THR A 213 -10.73 -9.81 -16.66
C THR A 213 -9.41 -10.55 -16.48
N GLY A 214 -9.41 -11.64 -15.69
CA GLY A 214 -8.22 -12.48 -15.46
C GLY A 214 -7.29 -11.97 -14.36
N LEU A 215 -7.69 -10.95 -13.62
CA LEU A 215 -7.03 -10.56 -12.38
C LEU A 215 -7.45 -11.54 -11.27
N SER A 216 -6.49 -12.13 -10.58
CA SER A 216 -6.77 -13.09 -9.50
C SER A 216 -6.58 -12.42 -8.15
N TRP A 217 -7.55 -12.58 -7.27
CA TRP A 217 -7.40 -12.20 -5.88
C TRP A 217 -6.21 -12.93 -5.25
N TYR A 218 -5.35 -12.22 -4.52
CA TYR A 218 -4.24 -12.83 -3.78
C TYR A 218 -4.22 -12.43 -2.29
N GLU A 219 -4.84 -11.32 -1.92
CA GLU A 219 -5.17 -10.93 -0.54
C GLU A 219 -6.34 -9.95 -0.52
N ILE A 220 -6.90 -9.62 0.65
CA ILE A 220 -8.21 -8.99 0.85
C ILE A 220 -8.55 -7.86 -0.12
N SER A 221 -7.61 -6.96 -0.39
CA SER A 221 -7.86 -5.75 -1.18
C SER A 221 -7.17 -5.77 -2.53
N ASN A 222 -6.44 -6.83 -2.89
CA ASN A 222 -5.57 -6.82 -4.05
C ASN A 222 -5.81 -7.97 -5.02
N TRP A 223 -5.91 -7.62 -6.30
CA TRP A 223 -6.03 -8.53 -7.44
C TRP A 223 -4.90 -8.29 -8.43
N ALA A 224 -4.33 -9.33 -8.97
CA ALA A 224 -3.23 -9.24 -9.91
C ALA A 224 -3.29 -10.34 -10.96
N ARG A 225 -2.68 -10.08 -12.12
CA ARG A 225 -2.31 -11.13 -13.05
C ARG A 225 -1.15 -11.95 -12.46
N PRO A 226 -1.03 -13.23 -12.76
CA PRO A 226 0.06 -14.06 -12.28
C PRO A 226 1.43 -13.42 -12.57
N GLY A 227 2.26 -13.26 -11.52
CA GLY A 227 3.58 -12.64 -11.60
C GLY A 227 3.59 -11.11 -11.42
N HIS A 228 2.42 -10.49 -11.20
CA HIS A 228 2.29 -9.06 -10.93
C HIS A 228 1.82 -8.74 -9.51
N GLU A 229 1.70 -9.76 -8.64
CA GLU A 229 1.44 -9.54 -7.22
C GLU A 229 2.56 -8.70 -6.60
N CYS A 230 2.22 -7.72 -5.76
CA CYS A 230 3.21 -6.88 -5.11
C CYS A 230 4.04 -7.70 -4.11
N ALA A 231 5.33 -7.86 -4.39
CA ALA A 231 6.24 -8.64 -3.56
C ALA A 231 6.37 -8.04 -2.16
N HIS A 232 6.38 -6.70 -2.07
CA HIS A 232 6.45 -5.99 -0.79
C HIS A 232 5.19 -6.21 0.04
N ASN A 233 3.99 -6.17 -0.57
CA ASN A 233 2.73 -6.45 0.10
C ASN A 233 2.67 -7.90 0.63
N ARG A 234 3.08 -8.87 -0.21
CA ARG A 234 3.17 -10.28 0.20
C ARG A 234 4.12 -10.49 1.38
N LEU A 235 5.18 -9.68 1.49
CA LEU A 235 6.11 -9.74 2.62
C LEU A 235 5.40 -9.41 3.95
N TYR A 236 4.54 -8.39 3.97
CA TYR A 236 3.72 -8.09 5.17
C TYR A 236 2.77 -9.23 5.51
N TRP A 237 2.03 -9.75 4.54
CA TRP A 237 1.08 -10.85 4.77
C TRP A 237 1.74 -12.15 5.22
N SER A 238 3.00 -12.39 4.87
CA SER A 238 3.79 -13.53 5.33
C SER A 238 4.52 -13.29 6.65
N MET A 239 4.28 -12.15 7.30
CA MET A 239 5.00 -11.73 8.51
C MET A 239 6.53 -11.67 8.30
N GLY A 240 6.96 -11.31 7.10
CA GLY A 240 8.37 -11.19 6.72
C GLY A 240 9.08 -10.03 7.41
N GLU A 241 10.38 -9.98 7.27
CA GLU A 241 11.20 -8.91 7.84
C GLU A 241 11.31 -7.73 6.88
N TYR A 242 11.18 -6.52 7.41
CA TYR A 242 11.34 -5.29 6.65
C TYR A 242 11.98 -4.20 7.51
N GLN A 243 12.74 -3.33 6.85
CA GLN A 243 13.40 -2.17 7.43
C GLN A 243 12.86 -0.89 6.79
N ALA A 244 12.28 -0.02 7.59
CA ALA A 244 11.82 1.29 7.11
C ALA A 244 12.86 2.38 7.35
N PHE A 245 12.87 3.33 6.43
CA PHE A 245 13.61 4.58 6.47
C PHE A 245 12.65 5.75 6.38
N GLY A 246 13.03 6.87 6.98
CA GLY A 246 12.18 8.05 7.04
C GLY A 246 11.32 8.12 8.31
N CYS A 247 10.71 9.29 8.53
CA CYS A 247 9.85 9.54 9.70
C CYS A 247 8.61 8.66 9.68
N ALA A 248 8.11 8.30 10.86
CA ALA A 248 6.98 7.41 11.09
C ALA A 248 7.10 6.03 10.41
N GLY A 249 8.25 5.68 9.84
CA GLY A 249 8.45 4.39 9.21
C GLY A 249 8.49 3.27 10.24
N HIS A 250 7.73 2.20 9.98
CA HIS A 250 7.67 1.00 10.82
C HIS A 250 8.57 -0.09 10.26
N SER A 251 9.21 -0.84 11.14
CA SER A 251 10.10 -1.95 10.81
C SER A 251 9.72 -3.20 11.60
N HIS A 252 9.97 -4.37 11.02
CA HIS A 252 9.86 -5.66 11.68
C HIS A 252 11.11 -6.49 11.42
N ARG A 253 11.83 -6.84 12.48
CA ARG A 253 13.06 -7.63 12.40
C ARG A 253 13.25 -8.48 13.65
N ASP A 254 13.60 -9.75 13.48
CA ASP A 254 13.86 -10.70 14.59
C ASP A 254 12.71 -10.76 15.61
N GLY A 255 11.45 -10.67 15.15
CA GLY A 255 10.26 -10.64 15.98
C GLY A 255 10.11 -9.37 16.83
N ARG A 256 10.83 -8.32 16.49
CA ARG A 256 10.70 -6.99 17.07
C ARG A 256 10.10 -6.03 16.03
N ARG A 257 9.03 -5.34 16.41
CA ARG A 257 8.50 -4.19 15.67
C ARG A 257 9.04 -2.91 16.31
N PHE A 258 9.42 -1.94 15.46
CA PHE A 258 9.89 -0.65 15.94
C PHE A 258 9.59 0.40 14.89
N TRP A 259 9.50 1.66 15.32
CA TRP A 259 9.14 2.77 14.43
C TRP A 259 9.99 3.99 14.72
N ASN A 260 10.16 4.78 13.67
CA ASN A 260 10.94 6.00 13.71
C ASN A 260 10.13 7.18 14.30
N VAL A 261 10.84 8.23 14.69
CA VAL A 261 10.25 9.51 15.12
C VAL A 261 9.26 10.01 14.09
N HIS A 262 8.18 10.65 14.55
CA HIS A 262 7.02 10.93 13.72
C HIS A 262 7.26 12.02 12.67
N THR A 263 8.03 13.10 12.98
CA THR A 263 8.14 14.29 12.11
C THR A 263 9.42 14.32 11.29
N PRO A 264 9.42 14.92 10.08
CA PRO A 264 10.60 15.01 9.25
C PRO A 264 11.75 15.78 9.92
N GLU A 265 11.47 16.83 10.68
CA GLU A 265 12.49 17.62 11.41
C GLU A 265 13.25 16.76 12.43
N ARG A 266 12.50 15.97 13.22
CA ARG A 266 13.12 15.06 14.21
C ARG A 266 13.94 13.97 13.56
N TYR A 267 13.47 13.45 12.41
CA TYR A 267 14.20 12.44 11.66
C TYR A 267 15.52 13.00 11.11
N ILE A 268 15.48 14.16 10.44
CA ILE A 268 16.67 14.85 9.94
C ILE A 268 17.66 15.11 11.07
N ALA A 269 17.20 15.67 12.20
CA ALA A 269 18.06 15.98 13.34
C ALA A 269 18.71 14.73 13.94
N ALA A 270 17.96 13.64 14.13
CA ALA A 270 18.50 12.39 14.68
C ALA A 270 19.61 11.82 13.79
N VAL A 271 19.38 11.79 12.47
CA VAL A 271 20.37 11.27 11.51
C VAL A 271 21.60 12.17 11.44
N ALA A 272 21.43 13.51 11.40
CA ALA A 272 22.53 14.46 11.37
C ALA A 272 23.44 14.38 12.61
N GLU A 273 22.86 14.04 13.77
CA GLU A 273 23.59 13.83 15.02
C GLU A 273 24.18 12.41 15.16
N GLY A 274 24.04 11.56 14.14
CA GLY A 274 24.50 10.16 14.18
C GLY A 274 23.69 9.27 15.13
N ARG A 275 22.54 9.76 15.64
CA ARG A 275 21.64 8.99 16.52
C ARG A 275 20.69 8.10 15.71
N SER A 276 20.17 7.04 16.36
CA SER A 276 19.06 6.27 15.77
C SER A 276 17.81 7.14 15.70
N PRO A 277 17.09 7.15 14.58
CA PRO A 277 15.79 7.81 14.48
C PRO A 277 14.65 7.00 15.14
N GLU A 278 14.94 5.82 15.68
CA GLU A 278 13.97 4.96 16.36
C GLU A 278 13.36 5.68 17.58
N ALA A 279 12.02 5.76 17.63
CA ALA A 279 11.27 6.38 18.72
C ALA A 279 10.85 5.37 19.77
N ALA A 280 10.36 4.20 19.35
CA ALA A 280 9.91 3.14 20.22
C ALA A 280 9.84 1.80 19.47
N GLY A 281 9.54 0.73 20.20
CA GLY A 281 9.36 -0.60 19.62
C GLY A 281 8.77 -1.56 20.63
N GLU A 282 8.33 -2.71 20.15
CA GLU A 282 7.79 -3.80 20.95
C GLU A 282 8.35 -5.13 20.46
N ARG A 283 8.33 -6.14 21.31
CA ARG A 283 8.71 -7.50 20.97
C ARG A 283 7.56 -8.44 21.26
N LEU A 284 7.11 -9.12 20.24
CA LEU A 284 6.09 -10.16 20.37
C LEU A 284 6.73 -11.44 20.96
N ASP A 285 6.06 -12.08 21.89
CA ASP A 285 6.41 -13.44 22.30
C ASP A 285 6.08 -14.47 21.21
N ALA A 286 6.41 -15.72 21.42
CA ALA A 286 6.25 -16.77 20.41
C ALA A 286 4.77 -17.04 20.08
N GLU A 287 3.89 -16.97 21.08
CA GLU A 287 2.45 -17.22 20.92
C GLU A 287 1.80 -16.07 20.14
N ALA A 288 2.07 -14.82 20.51
CA ALA A 288 1.58 -13.63 19.81
C ALA A 288 2.04 -13.63 18.35
N ARG A 289 3.31 -13.98 18.07
CA ARG A 289 3.82 -14.10 16.70
C ARG A 289 3.11 -15.18 15.90
N ARG A 290 2.87 -16.35 16.50
CA ARG A 290 2.15 -17.44 15.85
C ARG A 290 0.73 -17.02 15.47
N LEU A 291 0.02 -16.43 16.42
CA LEU A 291 -1.36 -15.99 16.20
C LEU A 291 -1.43 -14.87 15.15
N GLU A 292 -0.57 -13.88 15.23
CA GLU A 292 -0.52 -12.79 14.23
C GLU A 292 -0.18 -13.32 12.83
N ALA A 293 0.77 -14.26 12.71
CA ALA A 293 1.09 -14.88 11.44
C ALA A 293 -0.13 -15.60 10.82
N LEU A 294 -0.96 -16.28 11.63
CA LEU A 294 -2.20 -16.89 11.17
C LEU A 294 -3.24 -15.83 10.79
N GLN A 295 -3.39 -14.76 11.58
CA GLN A 295 -4.30 -13.65 11.31
C GLN A 295 -3.96 -12.91 10.01
N LEU A 296 -2.70 -12.78 9.67
CA LEU A 296 -2.26 -12.23 8.38
C LEU A 296 -2.50 -13.24 7.25
N ALA A 297 -2.05 -14.49 7.43
CA ALA A 297 -2.11 -15.51 6.39
C ALA A 297 -3.55 -15.86 5.96
N VAL A 298 -4.52 -15.88 6.90
CA VAL A 298 -5.92 -16.19 6.58
C VAL A 298 -6.52 -15.22 5.56
N ARG A 299 -6.03 -13.99 5.52
CA ARG A 299 -6.46 -12.93 4.59
C ARG A 299 -5.88 -13.06 3.19
N THR A 300 -5.06 -14.06 2.96
CA THR A 300 -4.43 -14.31 1.65
C THR A 300 -5.02 -15.54 0.97
N ARG A 301 -4.86 -15.61 -0.34
CA ARG A 301 -5.24 -16.79 -1.13
C ARG A 301 -4.49 -18.06 -0.71
N ALA A 302 -3.35 -17.94 -0.05
CA ALA A 302 -2.63 -19.07 0.50
C ALA A 302 -3.35 -19.70 1.72
N GLY A 303 -4.20 -18.93 2.40
CA GLY A 303 -4.96 -19.38 3.56
C GLY A 303 -4.10 -19.82 4.74
N VAL A 304 -4.70 -20.61 5.63
CA VAL A 304 -4.05 -21.16 6.83
C VAL A 304 -4.22 -22.68 6.88
N PRO A 305 -3.40 -23.42 7.66
CA PRO A 305 -3.67 -24.84 7.88
C PRO A 305 -5.09 -25.04 8.43
N ALA A 306 -5.87 -25.95 7.83
CA ALA A 306 -7.28 -26.16 8.21
C ALA A 306 -7.46 -26.51 9.69
N ALA A 307 -6.47 -27.19 10.30
CA ALA A 307 -6.47 -27.52 11.72
C ALA A 307 -6.43 -26.30 12.67
N THR A 308 -6.13 -25.08 12.15
CA THR A 308 -6.09 -23.86 12.96
C THR A 308 -7.43 -23.13 13.03
N LEU A 309 -8.46 -23.64 12.35
CA LEU A 309 -9.81 -23.07 12.30
C LEU A 309 -10.86 -24.15 12.61
N PRO A 310 -11.99 -23.81 13.24
CA PRO A 310 -13.16 -24.67 13.35
C PRO A 310 -13.93 -24.69 12.01
N VAL A 311 -13.38 -25.33 10.99
CA VAL A 311 -13.88 -25.28 9.60
C VAL A 311 -15.36 -25.66 9.51
N ASP A 312 -15.80 -26.65 10.27
CA ASP A 312 -17.19 -27.13 10.30
C ASP A 312 -18.19 -26.04 10.80
N GLU A 313 -17.71 -25.03 11.52
CA GLU A 313 -18.50 -23.88 12.00
C GLU A 313 -18.47 -22.70 11.02
N LEU A 314 -17.72 -22.80 9.93
CA LEU A 314 -17.40 -21.70 9.00
C LEU A 314 -17.69 -22.09 7.52
N ASP A 315 -18.63 -23.03 7.30
CA ASP A 315 -18.89 -23.67 6.00
C ASP A 315 -19.01 -22.73 4.81
N ASP A 316 -19.59 -21.55 4.99
CA ASP A 316 -19.78 -20.58 3.89
C ASP A 316 -18.71 -19.47 3.85
N LEU A 317 -17.85 -19.43 4.84
CA LEU A 317 -16.78 -18.42 4.95
C LEU A 317 -15.41 -18.93 4.52
N VAL A 318 -15.19 -20.23 4.61
CA VAL A 318 -13.94 -20.89 4.20
C VAL A 318 -14.21 -22.06 3.28
N ALA A 319 -13.29 -22.30 2.36
CA ALA A 319 -13.24 -23.48 1.52
C ALA A 319 -11.94 -24.24 1.80
N LEU A 320 -11.98 -25.57 1.72
CA LEU A 320 -10.79 -26.39 1.84
C LEU A 320 -10.09 -26.52 0.47
N ASP A 321 -8.80 -26.21 0.46
CA ASP A 321 -7.88 -26.48 -0.64
C ASP A 321 -6.75 -27.39 -0.11
N GLY A 322 -6.92 -28.69 -0.27
CA GLY A 322 -6.06 -29.69 0.36
C GLY A 322 -6.15 -29.61 1.89
N ASP A 323 -5.03 -29.35 2.55
CA ASP A 323 -4.92 -29.17 4.00
C ASP A 323 -5.06 -27.72 4.46
N ARG A 324 -5.40 -26.81 3.54
CA ARG A 324 -5.54 -25.38 3.78
C ARG A 324 -7.00 -24.95 3.83
N ALA A 325 -7.32 -24.04 4.74
CA ALA A 325 -8.57 -23.28 4.75
C ALA A 325 -8.32 -21.89 4.11
N VAL A 326 -9.08 -21.62 3.05
CA VAL A 326 -8.98 -20.38 2.26
C VAL A 326 -10.32 -19.66 2.34
N LEU A 327 -10.31 -18.34 2.47
CA LEU A 327 -11.53 -17.54 2.50
C LEU A 327 -12.32 -17.67 1.18
N THR A 328 -13.61 -17.93 1.27
CA THR A 328 -14.55 -17.72 0.16
C THR A 328 -14.71 -16.21 -0.10
N VAL A 329 -15.41 -15.83 -1.17
CA VAL A 329 -15.74 -14.41 -1.39
C VAL A 329 -16.50 -13.81 -0.20
N ARG A 330 -17.46 -14.58 0.38
CA ARG A 330 -18.16 -14.16 1.59
C ARG A 330 -17.24 -14.10 2.81
N GLY A 331 -16.32 -15.04 2.92
CA GLY A 331 -15.31 -15.06 3.98
C GLY A 331 -14.35 -13.86 3.92
N ARG A 332 -14.07 -13.34 2.72
CA ARG A 332 -13.25 -12.12 2.55
C ARG A 332 -13.94 -10.90 3.16
N LEU A 333 -15.27 -10.77 3.02
CA LEU A 333 -16.07 -9.72 3.67
C LEU A 333 -16.03 -9.82 5.20
N LEU A 334 -15.96 -11.02 5.73
CA LEU A 334 -15.98 -11.32 7.17
C LEU A 334 -14.62 -11.82 7.68
N ALA A 335 -13.53 -11.41 7.03
CA ALA A 335 -12.19 -11.90 7.35
C ALA A 335 -11.78 -11.65 8.82
N ASN A 336 -12.26 -10.57 9.43
CA ASN A 336 -12.01 -10.29 10.84
C ASN A 336 -12.72 -11.31 11.75
N GLU A 337 -13.96 -11.70 11.44
CA GLU A 337 -14.70 -12.71 12.18
C GLU A 337 -14.04 -14.10 12.08
N VAL A 338 -13.54 -14.44 10.88
CA VAL A 338 -12.78 -15.69 10.69
C VAL A 338 -11.49 -15.64 11.48
N ALA A 339 -10.76 -14.52 11.44
CA ALA A 339 -9.49 -14.35 12.16
C ALA A 339 -9.62 -14.47 13.69
N LEU A 340 -10.76 -14.07 14.25
CA LEU A 340 -11.07 -14.25 15.69
C LEU A 340 -11.28 -15.70 16.11
N ARG A 341 -11.50 -16.62 15.17
CA ARG A 341 -11.69 -18.06 15.42
C ARG A 341 -10.40 -18.89 15.29
N LEU A 342 -9.27 -18.27 14.95
CA LEU A 342 -7.95 -18.91 14.85
C LEU A 342 -7.48 -19.40 16.24
N ARG A 343 -6.86 -20.59 16.25
CA ARG A 343 -6.38 -21.30 17.45
C ARG A 343 -4.89 -21.62 17.37
#